data_d5f1191e610d2b6ae1afc249c204bc2f
#
_entry.id   d5f1191e610d2b6ae1afc249c204bc2f
#
_cell.length_a   1.000
_cell.length_b   1.000
_cell.length_c   1.000
_cell.angle_alpha   90.00
_cell.angle_beta   90.00
_cell.angle_gamma   90.00
#
_symmetry.space_group_name_H-M   'P 1'
#
loop_
_entity.id
_entity.type
_entity.pdbx_description
1 polymer ?
#
loop_
_entity_poly.entity_id
_entity_poly.type
_entity_poly.pdbx_seq_one_letter_code
_entity_poly.pdbx_strand_id
1 'polypeptide(L)'
;LEDGRIAVKLVFKHLVSAYQDGGDQQAREGMAMAAYYGGMAINQVNVGNVHAIAHQVGGKYGIPHGLANALILPHVLEYCREEAQSRLAELALVIGVGEAGEAEAQLAHKFIAAVRELRTEVGIPDRSDLIRREDHEALADAAIAEGMGYPVPRLLDEASTMAILSQITD
;
A
#
# COMPACT_ATOMS: atom_id res chain seq x y z
N LEU A 1 -1.74 15.96 -2.38
CA LEU A 1 -2.40 15.84 -3.67
C LEU A 1 -3.87 15.49 -3.47
N GLU A 2 -4.79 16.30 -3.96
CA GLU A 2 -6.23 16.12 -3.74
C GLU A 2 -6.73 14.80 -4.35
N ASP A 3 -6.30 14.47 -5.57
CA ASP A 3 -6.68 13.24 -6.26
C ASP A 3 -6.37 11.98 -5.44
N GLY A 4 -5.20 11.93 -4.79
CA GLY A 4 -4.84 10.81 -3.92
C GLY A 4 -5.75 10.67 -2.69
N ARG A 5 -6.17 11.79 -2.07
CA ARG A 5 -7.11 11.77 -0.95
C ARG A 5 -8.49 11.28 -1.38
N ILE A 6 -8.97 11.75 -2.53
CA ILE A 6 -10.24 11.29 -3.10
C ILE A 6 -10.18 9.79 -3.38
N ALA A 7 -9.11 9.32 -4.02
CA ALA A 7 -8.92 7.90 -4.30
C ALA A 7 -8.96 7.05 -3.03
N VAL A 8 -8.17 7.40 -2.01
CA VAL A 8 -8.13 6.67 -0.74
C VAL A 8 -9.49 6.65 -0.05
N LYS A 9 -10.18 7.81 0.02
CA LYS A 9 -11.53 7.89 0.58
C LYS A 9 -12.53 6.97 -0.12
N LEU A 10 -12.49 6.94 -1.44
CA LEU A 10 -13.39 6.10 -2.24
C LEU A 10 -13.08 4.61 -2.07
N VAL A 11 -11.79 4.22 -2.00
CA VAL A 11 -11.40 2.84 -1.72
C VAL A 11 -11.96 2.37 -0.38
N PHE A 12 -11.72 3.12 0.69
CA PHE A 12 -12.22 2.74 2.02
C PHE A 12 -13.75 2.72 2.12
N LYS A 13 -14.42 3.53 1.31
CA LYS A 13 -15.88 3.56 1.28
C LYS A 13 -16.52 2.41 0.49
N HIS A 14 -15.88 1.95 -0.57
CA HIS A 14 -16.55 1.12 -1.59
C HIS A 14 -15.92 -0.26 -1.83
N LEU A 15 -14.64 -0.46 -1.46
CA LEU A 15 -13.92 -1.68 -1.82
C LEU A 15 -14.57 -2.95 -1.24
N VAL A 16 -14.92 -2.94 0.04
CA VAL A 16 -15.51 -4.10 0.71
C VAL A 16 -16.86 -4.47 0.08
N SER A 17 -17.73 -3.49 -0.14
CA SER A 17 -19.04 -3.73 -0.79
C SER A 17 -18.87 -4.26 -2.21
N ALA A 18 -17.97 -3.67 -3.01
CA ALA A 18 -17.69 -4.13 -4.37
C ALA A 18 -17.09 -5.55 -4.41
N TYR A 19 -16.33 -5.94 -3.39
CA TYR A 19 -15.77 -7.28 -3.23
C TYR A 19 -16.82 -8.30 -2.84
N GLN A 20 -17.71 -7.95 -1.91
CA GLN A 20 -18.75 -8.85 -1.40
C GLN A 20 -19.90 -9.04 -2.39
N ASP A 21 -20.26 -7.97 -3.11
CA ASP A 21 -21.31 -8.00 -4.14
C ASP A 21 -20.84 -7.31 -5.42
N GLY A 22 -20.42 -8.12 -6.38
CA GLY A 22 -20.05 -7.63 -7.72
C GLY A 22 -21.19 -6.99 -8.52
N GLY A 23 -22.45 -7.14 -8.05
CA GLY A 23 -23.67 -6.51 -8.61
C GLY A 23 -23.99 -5.15 -8.01
N ASP A 24 -23.35 -4.75 -6.90
CA ASP A 24 -23.53 -3.41 -6.31
C ASP A 24 -22.95 -2.34 -7.24
N GLN A 25 -23.84 -1.77 -8.06
CA GLN A 25 -23.45 -0.78 -9.05
C GLN A 25 -22.82 0.46 -8.41
N GLN A 26 -23.35 0.93 -7.28
CA GLN A 26 -22.82 2.12 -6.59
C GLN A 26 -21.39 1.89 -6.08
N ALA A 27 -21.12 0.71 -5.50
CA ALA A 27 -19.79 0.35 -5.04
C ALA A 27 -18.80 0.21 -6.21
N ARG A 28 -19.23 -0.40 -7.32
CA ARG A 28 -18.41 -0.54 -8.54
C ARG A 28 -18.08 0.80 -9.20
N GLU A 29 -19.05 1.71 -9.30
CA GLU A 29 -18.81 3.07 -9.79
C GLU A 29 -17.85 3.83 -8.86
N GLY A 30 -18.02 3.70 -7.54
CA GLY A 30 -17.09 4.25 -6.55
C GLY A 30 -15.67 3.75 -6.73
N MET A 31 -15.48 2.44 -6.97
CA MET A 31 -14.16 1.86 -7.24
C MET A 31 -13.58 2.27 -8.59
N ALA A 32 -14.40 2.43 -9.63
CA ALA A 32 -13.95 2.96 -10.91
C ALA A 32 -13.42 4.40 -10.78
N MET A 33 -14.12 5.23 -10.02
CA MET A 33 -13.68 6.60 -9.71
C MET A 33 -12.42 6.59 -8.84
N ALA A 34 -12.31 5.69 -7.86
CA ALA A 34 -11.10 5.53 -7.06
C ALA A 34 -9.88 5.20 -7.93
N ALA A 35 -10.04 4.27 -8.86
CA ALA A 35 -8.97 3.90 -9.81
C ALA A 35 -8.57 5.07 -10.72
N TYR A 36 -9.53 5.85 -11.21
CA TYR A 36 -9.28 7.04 -12.01
C TYR A 36 -8.46 8.09 -11.24
N TYR A 37 -8.90 8.47 -10.03
CA TYR A 37 -8.17 9.44 -9.21
C TYR A 37 -6.82 8.92 -8.74
N GLY A 38 -6.72 7.62 -8.44
CA GLY A 38 -5.43 6.98 -8.14
C GLY A 38 -4.45 7.08 -9.31
N GLY A 39 -4.92 6.82 -10.53
CA GLY A 39 -4.13 6.98 -11.76
C GLY A 39 -3.69 8.43 -11.98
N MET A 40 -4.56 9.40 -11.74
CA MET A 40 -4.23 10.84 -11.82
C MET A 40 -3.14 11.21 -10.81
N ALA A 41 -3.23 10.71 -9.57
CA ALA A 41 -2.22 10.97 -8.54
C ALA A 41 -0.86 10.37 -8.92
N ILE A 42 -0.82 9.11 -9.38
CA ILE A 42 0.40 8.42 -9.82
C ILE A 42 1.05 9.16 -10.99
N ASN A 43 0.26 9.63 -11.95
CA ASN A 43 0.77 10.38 -13.11
C ASN A 43 1.49 11.69 -12.71
N GLN A 44 1.13 12.27 -11.55
CA GLN A 44 1.76 13.50 -11.05
C GLN A 44 3.04 13.25 -10.26
N VAL A 45 3.12 12.14 -9.51
CA VAL A 45 4.19 11.92 -8.53
C VAL A 45 4.97 10.63 -8.74
N ASN A 46 4.61 9.81 -9.72
CA ASN A 46 5.16 8.48 -9.93
C ASN A 46 4.74 7.48 -8.83
N VAL A 47 5.25 6.26 -8.91
CA VAL A 47 5.10 5.19 -7.89
C VAL A 47 6.22 5.29 -6.84
N GLY A 48 6.28 4.33 -5.90
CA GLY A 48 7.24 4.38 -4.80
C GLY A 48 7.70 2.99 -4.35
N ASN A 49 8.19 2.90 -3.11
CA ASN A 49 8.78 1.70 -2.53
C ASN A 49 7.91 0.44 -2.61
N VAL A 50 6.59 0.58 -2.49
CA VAL A 50 5.66 -0.54 -2.64
C VAL A 50 5.81 -1.17 -4.01
N HIS A 51 5.79 -0.36 -5.06
CA HIS A 51 5.93 -0.82 -6.44
C HIS A 51 7.34 -1.35 -6.72
N ALA A 52 8.38 -0.72 -6.18
CA ALA A 52 9.76 -1.19 -6.34
C ALA A 52 9.92 -2.65 -5.87
N ILE A 53 9.32 -3.01 -4.74
CA ILE A 53 9.34 -4.39 -4.23
C ILE A 53 8.32 -5.27 -5.00
N ALA A 54 7.11 -4.76 -5.27
CA ALA A 54 6.04 -5.52 -5.93
C ALA A 54 6.41 -5.94 -7.34
N HIS A 55 7.14 -5.13 -8.08
CA HIS A 55 7.62 -5.47 -9.42
C HIS A 55 8.57 -6.68 -9.38
N GLN A 56 9.45 -6.75 -8.38
CA GLN A 56 10.39 -7.86 -8.25
C GLN A 56 9.66 -9.16 -7.92
N VAL A 57 8.82 -9.18 -6.88
CA VAL A 57 8.09 -10.39 -6.50
C VAL A 57 7.05 -10.79 -7.55
N GLY A 58 6.35 -9.82 -8.16
CA GLY A 58 5.40 -10.06 -9.24
C GLY A 58 6.07 -10.64 -10.49
N GLY A 59 7.18 -10.05 -10.90
CA GLY A 59 7.95 -10.49 -12.07
C GLY A 59 8.55 -11.87 -11.90
N LYS A 60 9.09 -12.18 -10.71
CA LYS A 60 9.75 -13.47 -10.45
C LYS A 60 8.76 -14.62 -10.26
N TYR A 61 7.67 -14.38 -9.53
CA TYR A 61 6.75 -15.46 -9.12
C TYR A 61 5.40 -15.46 -9.83
N GLY A 62 5.16 -14.50 -10.71
CA GLY A 62 3.88 -14.37 -11.39
C GLY A 62 2.74 -13.93 -10.47
N ILE A 63 3.05 -13.32 -9.32
CA ILE A 63 2.04 -12.78 -8.41
C ILE A 63 1.34 -11.61 -9.10
N PRO A 64 -0.01 -11.61 -9.17
CA PRO A 64 -0.74 -10.49 -9.78
C PRO A 64 -0.34 -9.15 -9.16
N HIS A 65 -0.14 -8.13 -10.01
CA HIS A 65 0.40 -6.83 -9.61
C HIS A 65 -0.34 -6.20 -8.41
N GLY A 66 -1.67 -6.18 -8.44
CA GLY A 66 -2.47 -5.65 -7.33
C GLY A 66 -2.28 -6.42 -6.04
N LEU A 67 -2.17 -7.75 -6.11
CA LEU A 67 -1.94 -8.60 -4.95
C LEU A 67 -0.54 -8.36 -4.36
N ALA A 68 0.50 -8.28 -5.20
CA ALA A 68 1.86 -7.98 -4.76
C ALA A 68 1.92 -6.63 -4.03
N ASN A 69 1.31 -5.59 -4.60
CA ASN A 69 1.22 -4.28 -3.95
C ASN A 69 0.47 -4.35 -2.61
N ALA A 70 -0.65 -5.05 -2.54
CA ALA A 70 -1.45 -5.16 -1.31
C ALA A 70 -0.75 -5.95 -0.19
N LEU A 71 0.04 -6.97 -0.53
CA LEU A 71 0.89 -7.70 0.43
C LEU A 71 1.94 -6.78 1.06
N ILE A 72 2.58 -5.94 0.25
CA ILE A 72 3.73 -5.12 0.63
C ILE A 72 3.32 -3.82 1.31
N LEU A 73 2.20 -3.22 0.90
CA LEU A 73 1.77 -1.88 1.30
C LEU A 73 1.82 -1.62 2.81
N PRO A 74 1.25 -2.45 3.72
CA PRO A 74 1.25 -2.16 5.15
C PRO A 74 2.66 -2.10 5.76
N HIS A 75 3.58 -2.89 5.23
CA HIS A 75 4.96 -2.98 5.72
C HIS A 75 5.78 -1.77 5.27
N VAL A 76 5.60 -1.30 4.04
CA VAL A 76 6.23 -0.07 3.55
C VAL A 76 5.66 1.16 4.23
N LEU A 77 4.35 1.21 4.50
CA LEU A 77 3.75 2.31 5.28
C LEU A 77 4.36 2.39 6.68
N GLU A 78 4.55 1.24 7.34
CA GLU A 78 5.21 1.18 8.66
C GLU A 78 6.67 1.62 8.57
N TYR A 79 7.40 1.19 7.55
CA TYR A 79 8.80 1.58 7.31
C TYR A 79 8.97 3.09 7.12
N CYS A 80 8.05 3.72 6.39
CA CYS A 80 8.08 5.17 6.12
C CYS A 80 7.29 5.99 7.14
N ARG A 81 6.75 5.37 8.21
CA ARG A 81 5.78 6.00 9.12
C ARG A 81 6.26 7.31 9.72
N GLU A 82 7.50 7.39 10.12
CA GLU A 82 8.06 8.58 10.75
C GLU A 82 8.20 9.74 9.75
N GLU A 83 8.76 9.48 8.57
CA GLU A 83 8.96 10.47 7.52
C GLU A 83 7.65 10.91 6.84
N ALA A 84 6.67 10.00 6.79
CA ALA A 84 5.36 10.25 6.22
C ALA A 84 4.26 10.58 7.24
N GLN A 85 4.62 10.75 8.53
CA GLN A 85 3.69 10.83 9.65
C GLN A 85 2.53 11.80 9.42
N SER A 86 2.82 13.04 9.04
CA SER A 86 1.80 14.07 8.81
C SER A 86 0.84 13.68 7.66
N ARG A 87 1.36 13.04 6.60
CA ARG A 87 0.54 12.59 5.47
C ARG A 87 -0.35 11.40 5.83
N LEU A 88 0.17 10.46 6.62
CA LEU A 88 -0.61 9.33 7.12
C LEU A 88 -1.68 9.79 8.10
N ALA A 89 -1.36 10.76 8.96
CA ALA A 89 -2.33 11.38 9.87
C ALA A 89 -3.47 12.06 9.11
N GLU A 90 -3.16 12.79 8.06
CA GLU A 90 -4.16 13.41 7.18
C GLU A 90 -5.09 12.35 6.55
N LEU A 91 -4.54 11.25 6.06
CA LEU A 91 -5.32 10.16 5.48
C LEU A 91 -6.21 9.46 6.52
N ALA A 92 -5.76 9.34 7.78
CA ALA A 92 -6.59 8.82 8.87
C ALA A 92 -7.87 9.67 9.07
N LEU A 93 -7.73 10.99 9.03
CA LEU A 93 -8.87 11.90 9.10
C LEU A 93 -9.78 11.80 7.87
N VAL A 94 -9.19 11.67 6.68
CA VAL A 94 -9.93 11.53 5.42
C VAL A 94 -10.83 10.30 5.39
N ILE A 95 -10.35 9.17 5.94
CA ILE A 95 -11.13 7.92 6.02
C ILE A 95 -11.97 7.78 7.29
N GLY A 96 -11.86 8.73 8.23
CA GLY A 96 -12.68 8.78 9.43
C GLY A 96 -12.27 7.83 10.56
N VAL A 97 -11.00 7.36 10.59
CA VAL A 97 -10.48 6.50 11.68
C VAL A 97 -9.79 7.27 12.79
N GLY A 98 -9.80 8.60 12.73
CA GLY A 98 -9.24 9.48 13.74
C GLY A 98 -10.05 10.77 13.87
N GLU A 99 -9.76 11.54 14.93
CA GLU A 99 -10.41 12.80 15.24
C GLU A 99 -9.43 13.97 15.17
N ALA A 100 -9.95 15.14 14.83
CA ALA A 100 -9.15 16.38 14.83
C ALA A 100 -8.62 16.68 16.24
N GLY A 101 -7.32 16.93 16.35
CA GLY A 101 -6.66 17.20 17.63
C GLY A 101 -5.93 16.00 18.23
N GLU A 102 -6.08 14.81 17.69
CA GLU A 102 -5.21 13.68 18.05
C GLU A 102 -3.77 13.91 17.56
N ALA A 103 -2.81 13.31 18.27
CA ALA A 103 -1.41 13.38 17.86
C ALA A 103 -1.21 12.69 16.48
N GLU A 104 -0.44 13.33 15.59
CA GLU A 104 -0.16 12.80 14.24
C GLU A 104 0.40 11.38 14.26
N ALA A 105 1.26 11.05 15.24
CA ALA A 105 1.79 9.71 15.40
C ALA A 105 0.68 8.66 15.65
N GLN A 106 -0.33 8.99 16.45
CA GLN A 106 -1.47 8.10 16.70
C GLN A 106 -2.35 7.96 15.46
N LEU A 107 -2.61 9.07 14.77
CA LEU A 107 -3.37 9.07 13.52
C LEU A 107 -2.68 8.24 12.44
N ALA A 108 -1.35 8.35 12.30
CA ALA A 108 -0.58 7.55 11.36
C ALA A 108 -0.69 6.05 11.66
N HIS A 109 -0.61 5.65 12.92
CA HIS A 109 -0.84 4.25 13.33
C HIS A 109 -2.25 3.77 13.02
N LYS A 110 -3.27 4.59 13.30
CA LYS A 110 -4.67 4.27 12.99
C LYS A 110 -4.89 4.05 11.49
N PHE A 111 -4.28 4.89 10.64
CA PHE A 111 -4.37 4.69 9.19
C PHE A 111 -3.74 3.38 8.73
N ILE A 112 -2.54 3.05 9.22
CA ILE A 112 -1.87 1.79 8.87
C ILE A 112 -2.68 0.59 9.36
N ALA A 113 -3.25 0.66 10.58
CA ALA A 113 -4.14 -0.38 11.09
C ALA A 113 -5.38 -0.56 10.19
N ALA A 114 -6.03 0.53 9.78
CA ALA A 114 -7.17 0.47 8.88
C ALA A 114 -6.84 -0.14 7.51
N VAL A 115 -5.63 0.12 6.97
CA VAL A 115 -5.15 -0.55 5.73
C VAL A 115 -5.02 -2.06 5.94
N ARG A 116 -4.51 -2.50 7.10
CA ARG A 116 -4.40 -3.94 7.43
C ARG A 116 -5.77 -4.59 7.55
N GLU A 117 -6.72 -3.95 8.22
CA GLU A 117 -8.10 -4.41 8.36
C GLU A 117 -8.78 -4.53 7.00
N LEU A 118 -8.73 -3.49 6.18
CA LEU A 118 -9.29 -3.49 4.82
C LEU A 118 -8.75 -4.64 3.97
N ARG A 119 -7.44 -4.90 4.04
CA ARG A 119 -6.80 -6.03 3.36
C ARG A 119 -7.39 -7.37 3.82
N THR A 120 -7.59 -7.54 5.11
CA THR A 120 -8.17 -8.76 5.69
C THR A 120 -9.63 -8.94 5.26
N GLU A 121 -10.43 -7.87 5.26
CA GLU A 121 -11.85 -7.91 4.87
C GLU A 121 -12.06 -8.33 3.42
N VAL A 122 -11.12 -8.02 2.54
CA VAL A 122 -11.16 -8.44 1.13
C VAL A 122 -10.37 -9.73 0.85
N GLY A 123 -10.00 -10.47 1.90
CA GLY A 123 -9.41 -11.80 1.78
C GLY A 123 -7.97 -11.84 1.26
N ILE A 124 -7.22 -10.73 1.32
CA ILE A 124 -5.80 -10.73 0.94
C ILE A 124 -4.98 -11.33 2.07
N PRO A 125 -4.14 -12.35 1.82
CA PRO A 125 -3.35 -13.01 2.85
C PRO A 125 -2.26 -12.10 3.41
N ASP A 126 -1.75 -12.45 4.59
CA ASP A 126 -0.61 -11.73 5.19
C ASP A 126 0.72 -12.06 4.51
N ARG A 127 0.83 -13.29 3.99
CA ARG A 127 2.04 -13.86 3.42
C ARG A 127 1.74 -14.62 2.13
N SER A 128 2.77 -14.95 1.40
CA SER A 128 2.71 -15.78 0.19
C SER A 128 3.70 -16.93 0.29
N ASP A 129 3.23 -18.13 0.03
CA ASP A 129 4.01 -19.37 -0.10
C ASP A 129 4.82 -19.44 -1.40
N LEU A 130 4.55 -18.54 -2.33
CA LEU A 130 5.30 -18.45 -3.60
C LEU A 130 6.67 -17.78 -3.43
N ILE A 131 6.80 -16.85 -2.47
CA ILE A 131 8.03 -16.09 -2.25
C ILE A 131 9.02 -16.95 -1.46
N ARG A 132 10.25 -17.05 -1.96
CA ARG A 132 11.28 -17.90 -1.36
C ARG A 132 12.33 -17.07 -0.64
N ARG A 133 12.74 -17.52 0.54
CA ARG A 133 13.75 -16.83 1.37
C ARG A 133 15.11 -16.76 0.69
N GLU A 134 15.46 -17.77 -0.10
CA GLU A 134 16.72 -17.84 -0.86
C GLU A 134 16.85 -16.75 -1.92
N ASP A 135 15.74 -16.13 -2.32
CA ASP A 135 15.72 -15.08 -3.33
C ASP A 135 15.71 -13.66 -2.74
N HIS A 136 15.58 -13.52 -1.42
CA HIS A 136 15.38 -12.21 -0.78
C HIS A 136 16.49 -11.22 -1.10
N GLU A 137 17.77 -11.64 -1.09
CA GLU A 137 18.89 -10.77 -1.39
C GLU A 137 18.79 -10.18 -2.81
N ALA A 138 18.56 -11.04 -3.80
CA ALA A 138 18.44 -10.61 -5.20
C ALA A 138 17.21 -9.73 -5.43
N LEU A 139 16.08 -10.02 -4.75
CA LEU A 139 14.87 -9.21 -4.81
C LEU A 139 15.09 -7.84 -4.15
N ALA A 140 15.80 -7.79 -3.01
CA ALA A 140 16.12 -6.56 -2.32
C ALA A 140 17.01 -5.67 -3.15
N ASP A 141 18.09 -6.20 -3.72
CA ASP A 141 19.00 -5.46 -4.59
C ASP A 141 18.28 -4.83 -5.78
N ALA A 142 17.43 -5.61 -6.45
CA ALA A 142 16.66 -5.13 -7.58
C ALA A 142 15.63 -4.06 -7.19
N ALA A 143 14.93 -4.25 -6.05
CA ALA A 143 13.98 -3.27 -5.53
C ALA A 143 14.65 -1.95 -5.13
N ILE A 144 15.82 -2.01 -4.48
CA ILE A 144 16.60 -0.83 -4.11
C ILE A 144 17.05 -0.08 -5.37
N ALA A 145 17.60 -0.79 -6.35
CA ALA A 145 18.05 -0.19 -7.61
C ALA A 145 16.91 0.52 -8.34
N GLU A 146 15.72 -0.08 -8.41
CA GLU A 146 14.54 0.55 -9.00
C GLU A 146 14.05 1.73 -8.18
N GLY A 147 13.97 1.58 -6.84
CA GLY A 147 13.45 2.59 -5.93
C GLY A 147 14.29 3.87 -5.82
N MET A 148 15.55 3.84 -6.21
CA MET A 148 16.44 5.02 -6.19
C MET A 148 15.92 6.19 -7.05
N GLY A 149 15.10 5.91 -8.06
CA GLY A 149 14.52 6.92 -8.95
C GLY A 149 13.16 7.46 -8.50
N TYR A 150 12.59 6.95 -7.41
CA TYR A 150 11.25 7.29 -6.97
C TYR A 150 11.23 8.40 -5.91
N PRO A 151 10.23 9.30 -5.95
CA PRO A 151 10.06 10.38 -4.97
C PRO A 151 9.43 9.82 -3.68
N VAL A 152 10.21 9.13 -2.87
CA VAL A 152 9.77 8.45 -1.66
C VAL A 152 10.14 9.21 -0.39
N PRO A 153 9.37 9.09 0.70
CA PRO A 153 9.70 9.74 1.98
C PRO A 153 11.01 9.22 2.58
N ARG A 154 11.29 7.94 2.37
CA ARG A 154 12.49 7.25 2.84
C ARG A 154 12.96 6.24 1.79
N LEU A 155 14.23 6.29 1.40
CA LEU A 155 14.82 5.33 0.46
C LEU A 155 14.91 3.95 1.10
N LEU A 156 14.72 2.90 0.27
CA LEU A 156 14.96 1.53 0.70
C LEU A 156 16.46 1.31 0.98
N ASP A 157 16.75 0.54 2.02
CA ASP A 157 18.04 -0.04 2.28
C ASP A 157 17.94 -1.58 2.34
N GLU A 158 19.07 -2.27 2.30
CA GLU A 158 19.13 -3.73 2.27
C GLU A 158 18.41 -4.35 3.49
N ALA A 159 18.74 -3.88 4.69
CA ALA A 159 18.21 -4.45 5.94
C ALA A 159 16.70 -4.32 6.04
N SER A 160 16.15 -3.13 5.72
CA SER A 160 14.71 -2.89 5.76
C SER A 160 13.98 -3.62 4.64
N THR A 161 14.55 -3.71 3.45
CA THR A 161 13.93 -4.44 2.33
C THR A 161 13.89 -5.93 2.60
N MET A 162 14.97 -6.51 3.13
CA MET A 162 15.02 -7.91 3.58
C MET A 162 14.00 -8.18 4.69
N ALA A 163 13.85 -7.25 5.65
CA ALA A 163 12.83 -7.37 6.70
C ALA A 163 11.41 -7.37 6.14
N ILE A 164 11.10 -6.49 5.19
CA ILE A 164 9.78 -6.44 4.51
C ILE A 164 9.53 -7.74 3.77
N LEU A 165 10.49 -8.23 2.98
CA LEU A 165 10.36 -9.51 2.25
C LEU A 165 10.12 -10.68 3.22
N SER A 166 10.80 -10.70 4.36
CA SER A 166 10.62 -11.74 5.39
C SER A 166 9.23 -11.72 6.03
N GLN A 167 8.59 -10.56 6.11
CA GLN A 167 7.24 -10.43 6.67
C GLN A 167 6.14 -10.92 5.71
N ILE A 168 6.38 -10.91 4.42
CA ILE A 168 5.42 -11.36 3.40
C ILE A 168 5.69 -12.77 2.87
N THR A 169 6.73 -13.43 3.36
CA THR A 169 7.14 -14.81 3.01
C THR A 169 6.70 -15.78 4.11
N ASP A 170 6.18 -16.95 3.75
CA ASP A 170 5.88 -18.05 4.68
C ASP A 170 7.12 -18.70 5.25
#